data_3e9e379051c838b42bb8177479507bf0
#
_entry.id   3e9e379051c838b42bb8177479507bf0
#
_cell.length_a   1.000
_cell.length_b   1.000
_cell.length_c   1.000
_cell.angle_alpha   90.00
_cell.angle_beta   90.00
_cell.angle_gamma   90.00
#
_symmetry.space_group_name_H-M   'P 1'
#
loop_
_entity.id
_entity.type
_entity.pdbx_description
1 polymer ?
#
loop_
_entity_poly.entity_id
_entity_poly.type
_entity_poly.pdbx_seq_one_letter_code
_entity_poly.pdbx_strand_id
1 'polypeptide(L)' 'MEQIATFFTHLGALRYERKLKKLGDDTAAMSPVPRKLSASCGTCVRFHEPFQTDWADEDLECVYQVDGKNYKLLFENEEE' A
#
# COMPACT_ATOMS: atom_id res chain seq x y z
N MET A 1 4.84 7.56 -10.27
CA MET A 1 5.12 6.12 -10.31
C MET A 1 4.14 5.36 -9.49
N GLU A 2 3.69 4.21 -9.99
CA GLU A 2 2.74 3.39 -9.24
C GLU A 2 3.39 2.73 -8.05
N GLN A 3 2.70 2.73 -6.93
CA GLN A 3 3.12 2.06 -5.71
C GLN A 3 1.98 1.16 -5.22
N ILE A 4 2.33 0.16 -4.42
CA ILE A 4 1.38 -0.77 -3.83
C ILE A 4 1.65 -0.84 -2.34
N ALA A 5 0.63 -0.58 -1.52
CA ALA A 5 0.70 -0.74 -0.07
C ALA A 5 -0.10 -1.96 0.35
N THR A 6 0.51 -2.84 1.14
CA THR A 6 -0.17 -4.01 1.71
C THR A 6 -0.47 -3.77 3.17
N PHE A 7 -1.48 -4.44 3.70
CA PHE A 7 -2.00 -4.17 5.03
C PHE A 7 -2.24 -5.46 5.80
N PHE A 8 -2.22 -5.36 7.13
CA PHE A 8 -2.56 -6.50 7.99
C PHE A 8 -4.06 -6.75 8.03
N THR A 9 -4.88 -5.70 7.80
CA THR A 9 -6.33 -5.81 7.82
C THR A 9 -6.96 -5.13 6.61
N HIS A 10 -8.16 -5.59 6.24
CA HIS A 10 -8.94 -4.96 5.17
C HIS A 10 -9.33 -3.53 5.53
N LEU A 11 -9.67 -3.28 6.79
CA LEU A 11 -10.02 -1.96 7.26
C LEU A 11 -8.85 -0.97 7.13
N GLY A 12 -7.62 -1.45 7.38
CA GLY A 12 -6.42 -0.63 7.19
C GLY A 12 -6.28 -0.19 5.75
N ALA A 13 -6.52 -1.08 4.79
CA ALA A 13 -6.47 -0.75 3.37
C ALA A 13 -7.51 0.31 3.02
N LEU A 14 -8.75 0.16 3.52
CA LEU A 14 -9.82 1.11 3.25
C LEU A 14 -9.49 2.51 3.79
N ARG A 15 -8.95 2.59 5.00
CA ARG A 15 -8.56 3.86 5.60
C ARG A 15 -7.46 4.55 4.79
N TYR A 16 -6.51 3.78 4.31
CA TYR A 16 -5.39 4.31 3.54
C TYR A 16 -5.86 4.85 2.20
N GLU A 17 -6.73 4.12 1.51
CA GLU A 17 -7.32 4.61 0.27
C GLU A 17 -8.01 5.96 0.46
N ARG A 18 -8.83 6.07 1.51
CA ARG A 18 -9.54 7.31 1.82
C ARG A 18 -8.57 8.46 2.12
N LYS A 19 -7.50 8.17 2.84
CA LYS A 19 -6.49 9.17 3.18
C LYS A 19 -5.80 9.70 1.92
N LEU A 20 -5.42 8.81 1.00
CA LEU A 20 -4.78 9.20 -0.24
C LEU A 20 -5.69 10.06 -1.11
N LYS A 21 -6.97 9.73 -1.19
CA LYS A 21 -7.93 10.53 -1.94
C LYS A 21 -8.09 11.92 -1.37
N LYS A 22 -8.06 12.06 -0.04
CA LYS A 22 -8.07 13.37 0.61
C LYS A 22 -6.83 14.18 0.32
N LEU A 23 -5.70 13.51 0.08
CA LEU A 23 -4.44 14.17 -0.26
C LEU A 23 -4.35 14.53 -1.74
N GLY A 24 -5.35 14.16 -2.53
CA GLY A 24 -5.43 14.52 -3.94
C GLY A 24 -5.09 13.39 -4.91
N ASP A 25 -4.80 12.19 -4.43
CA ASP A 25 -4.53 11.06 -5.32
C ASP A 25 -5.83 10.36 -5.71
N ASP A 26 -6.44 10.83 -6.79
CA ASP A 26 -7.70 10.26 -7.30
C ASP A 26 -7.50 8.87 -7.89
N THR A 27 -6.25 8.46 -8.10
CA THR A 27 -5.95 7.13 -8.67
C THR A 27 -5.87 6.05 -7.60
N ALA A 28 -5.89 6.42 -6.33
CA ALA A 28 -5.82 5.46 -5.24
C ALA A 28 -7.01 4.50 -5.30
N ALA A 29 -6.73 3.20 -5.29
CA ALA A 29 -7.76 2.19 -5.38
C ALA A 29 -7.35 0.90 -4.68
N MET A 30 -8.30 0.26 -4.03
CA MET A 30 -8.09 -1.07 -3.46
C MET A 30 -8.11 -2.12 -4.57
N SER A 31 -7.26 -3.13 -4.44
CA SER A 31 -7.22 -4.23 -5.40
C SER A 31 -6.67 -5.48 -4.71
N PRO A 32 -6.83 -6.67 -5.35
CA PRO A 32 -6.19 -7.88 -4.83
C PRO A 32 -4.66 -7.73 -4.89
N VAL A 33 -3.99 -8.33 -3.91
CA VAL A 33 -2.53 -8.33 -3.87
C VAL A 33 -1.99 -9.17 -5.04
N PRO A 34 -1.01 -8.65 -5.81
CA PRO A 34 -0.39 -9.43 -6.89
C PRO A 34 0.20 -10.74 -6.38
N ARG A 35 0.22 -11.76 -7.26
CA ARG A 35 0.73 -13.09 -6.87
C ARG A 35 2.18 -13.11 -6.42
N LYS A 36 3.00 -12.19 -6.95
CA LYS A 36 4.41 -12.11 -6.57
C LYS A 36 4.61 -11.57 -5.16
N LEU A 37 3.59 -10.94 -4.61
CA LEU A 37 3.64 -10.37 -3.27
C LEU A 37 2.77 -11.21 -2.35
N SER A 38 3.10 -11.24 -1.07
CA SER A 38 2.24 -11.85 -0.07
C SER A 38 1.82 -10.78 0.92
N ALA A 39 0.60 -10.91 1.43
CA ALA A 39 0.08 -9.97 2.41
C ALA A 39 -0.91 -10.68 3.33
N SER A 40 -1.01 -10.17 4.54
CA SER A 40 -1.83 -10.80 5.57
C SER A 40 -3.32 -10.80 5.22
N CYS A 41 -3.81 -9.74 4.56
CA CYS A 41 -5.25 -9.64 4.30
C CYS A 41 -5.65 -9.86 2.83
N GLY A 42 -4.68 -10.03 1.93
CA GLY A 42 -4.97 -10.25 0.52
C GLY A 42 -5.46 -9.04 -0.25
N THR A 43 -5.56 -7.88 0.39
CA THR A 43 -5.99 -6.63 -0.24
C THR A 43 -4.88 -5.59 -0.15
N CYS A 44 -4.67 -4.85 -1.24
CA CYS A 44 -3.69 -3.77 -1.27
C CYS A 44 -4.34 -2.49 -1.77
N VAL A 45 -3.60 -1.37 -1.64
CA VAL A 45 -3.98 -0.09 -2.22
C VAL A 45 -2.94 0.28 -3.26
N ARG A 46 -3.38 0.57 -4.49
CA ARG A 46 -2.52 1.08 -5.55
C ARG A 46 -2.64 2.59 -5.56
N PHE A 47 -1.51 3.28 -5.67
CA PHE A 47 -1.51 4.74 -5.63
C PHE A 47 -0.29 5.29 -6.36
N HIS A 48 -0.29 6.61 -6.62
CA HIS A 48 0.79 7.28 -7.34
C HIS A 48 1.49 8.37 -6.55
N GLU A 49 0.89 8.86 -5.46
CA GLU A 49 1.57 9.83 -4.59
C GLU A 49 2.81 9.19 -3.97
N PRO A 50 3.95 9.90 -3.90
CA PRO A 50 5.13 9.33 -3.26
C PRO A 50 4.83 8.96 -1.80
N PHE A 51 5.19 7.74 -1.42
CA PHE A 51 4.99 7.28 -0.06
C PHE A 51 5.81 8.10 0.93
N GLN A 52 5.19 8.46 2.04
CA GLN A 52 5.86 9.14 3.14
C GLN A 52 5.68 8.32 4.42
N THR A 53 6.75 8.20 5.20
CA THR A 53 6.73 7.41 6.43
C THR A 53 5.71 7.92 7.44
N ASP A 54 5.35 9.20 7.38
CA ASP A 54 4.32 9.78 8.24
C ASP A 54 2.94 9.17 8.02
N TRP A 55 2.74 8.51 6.87
CA TRP A 55 1.47 7.85 6.55
C TRP A 55 1.38 6.45 7.11
N ALA A 56 2.49 5.93 7.63
CA ALA A 56 2.51 4.58 8.18
C ALA A 56 1.70 4.53 9.48
N ASP A 57 0.87 3.52 9.60
CA ASP A 57 0.16 3.23 10.84
C ASP A 57 0.36 1.76 11.20
N GLU A 58 -0.28 1.30 12.27
CA GLU A 58 -0.10 -0.06 12.75
C GLU A 58 -0.64 -1.13 11.79
N ASP A 59 -1.55 -0.76 10.89
CA ASP A 59 -2.14 -1.68 9.93
C ASP A 59 -1.36 -1.77 8.62
N LEU A 60 -0.46 -0.83 8.36
CA LEU A 60 0.36 -0.84 7.15
C LEU A 60 1.45 -1.91 7.27
N GLU A 61 1.44 -2.85 6.34
CA GLU A 61 2.40 -3.95 6.33
C GLU A 61 3.66 -3.62 5.52
N CYS A 62 3.48 -3.36 4.23
CA CYS A 62 4.59 -3.06 3.33
C CYS A 62 4.16 -2.06 2.27
N VAL A 63 5.14 -1.35 1.70
CA VAL A 63 4.94 -0.52 0.52
C VAL A 63 5.97 -0.90 -0.52
N TYR A 64 5.52 -1.11 -1.75
CA TYR A 64 6.36 -1.47 -2.89
C TYR A 64 6.23 -0.43 -3.99
N GLN A 65 7.32 -0.19 -4.71
CA GLN A 65 7.28 0.57 -5.94
C GLN A 65 7.19 -0.40 -7.11
N VAL A 66 6.26 -0.15 -8.03
CA VAL A 66 6.11 -1.00 -9.22
C VAL A 66 7.14 -0.55 -10.25
N ASP A 67 7.98 -1.50 -10.70
CA ASP A 67 9.01 -1.26 -11.70
C ASP A 67 8.87 -2.33 -12.78
N GLY A 68 8.04 -2.04 -13.80
CA GLY A 68 7.71 -3.03 -14.82
C GLY A 68 7.04 -4.25 -14.23
N LYS A 69 7.71 -5.40 -14.31
CA LYS A 69 7.21 -6.66 -13.74
C LYS A 69 7.76 -6.93 -12.34
N ASN A 70 8.56 -6.01 -11.81
CA ASN A 70 9.21 -6.17 -10.53
C ASN A 70 8.61 -5.22 -9.49
N TYR A 71 8.86 -5.55 -8.21
CA TYR A 71 8.39 -4.74 -7.08
C TYR A 71 9.57 -4.46 -6.19
N LYS A 72 9.82 -3.18 -5.92
CA LYS A 72 10.90 -2.75 -5.04
C LYS A 72 10.32 -2.39 -3.69
N LEU A 73 10.81 -3.03 -2.64
CA LEU A 73 10.35 -2.74 -1.28
C LEU A 73 10.83 -1.35 -0.85
N LEU A 74 9.87 -0.49 -0.49
CA LEU A 74 10.16 0.86 0.02
C LEU A 74 10.01 0.95 1.53
N PHE A 75 9.11 0.16 2.09
CA PHE A 75 8.80 0.22 3.51
C PHE A 75 8.32 -1.15 3.98
N GLU A 76 8.79 -1.55 5.14
CA GLU A 76 8.32 -2.78 5.80
C GLU A 76 8.09 -2.49 7.27
N ASN A 77 6.91 -2.83 7.75
CA ASN A 77 6.59 -2.67 9.16
C ASN A 77 7.15 -3.88 9.91
N GLU A 78 8.18 -3.64 10.71
CA GLU A 78 8.79 -4.68 11.53
C GLU A 78 8.05 -4.77 12.87
N GLU A 79 6.92 -5.43 12.83
CA GLU A 79 6.14 -5.65 14.03
C GLU A 79 6.76 -6.77 14.85
N GLU A 80 6.98 -6.50 16.12
CA GLU A 80 7.49 -7.49 17.06
C GLU A 80 6.37 -8.15 17.85
#